data_9f4f4567308436a2c0fc4f543ba6d16b
#
_entry.id   9f4f4567308436a2c0fc4f543ba6d16b
#
_cell.length_a   1.000
_cell.length_b   1.000
_cell.length_c   1.000
_cell.angle_alpha   90.00
_cell.angle_beta   90.00
_cell.angle_gamma   90.00
#
_symmetry.space_group_name_H-M   'P 1'
#
loop_
_entity.id
_entity.type
_entity.pdbx_description
1 polymer ?
#
loop_
_entity_poly.entity_id
_entity_poly.type
_entity_poly.pdbx_seq_one_letter_code
_entity_poly.pdbx_strand_id
1 'polypeptide(L)'
;MAKSVKRKIRRNVVKAVAHIKATFNNTLITITDADGNTLCTGSAGCIGFKGSRKSTPFAAQQAAMKCAGIATRLGVKEVEIRVKGPGMGRESAISAFQQAGLRISSIEDITPLPHNGCRPPKRRRV
;
A
#
# COMPACT_ATOMS: atom_id res chain seq x y z
N MET A 1 -28.84 7.74 5.37
CA MET A 1 -28.35 7.95 5.30
C MET A 1 -27.34 8.17 5.48
N ALA A 2 -26.97 7.91 5.47
CA ALA A 2 -26.02 7.98 5.72
C ALA A 2 -25.31 8.88 5.43
N LYS A 3 -25.33 9.39 5.56
CA LYS A 3 -24.67 10.13 5.50
C LYS A 3 -23.77 10.28 5.77
N SER A 4 -23.46 10.13 5.59
CA SER A 4 -22.58 10.33 5.71
C SER A 4 -21.68 10.59 6.25
N VAL A 5 -21.35 10.23 6.40
CA VAL A 5 -20.49 10.24 7.09
C VAL A 5 -19.39 10.83 6.56
N LYS A 6 -19.40 11.58 6.31
CA LYS A 6 -18.48 12.16 5.85
C LYS A 6 -17.46 12.32 6.57
N ARG A 7 -16.66 11.78 6.56
CA ARG A 7 -15.68 11.83 7.24
C ARG A 7 -14.97 12.97 7.05
N LYS A 8 -14.80 13.62 7.68
CA LYS A 8 -14.20 14.71 7.64
C LYS A 8 -12.80 14.59 7.71
N ILE A 9 -12.13 14.45 6.89
CA ILE A 9 -10.79 14.32 6.91
C ILE A 9 -10.30 15.55 6.69
N ARG A 10 -10.26 16.33 7.40
CA ARG A 10 -9.87 17.49 7.16
C ARG A 10 -8.54 17.84 7.46
N ARG A 11 -7.65 17.12 7.75
CA ARG A 11 -6.45 17.52 8.11
C ARG A 11 -5.55 17.61 7.02
N ASN A 12 -4.70 18.48 6.83
CA ASN A 12 -3.71 18.54 5.85
C ASN A 12 -2.57 17.77 6.36
N VAL A 13 -2.42 16.60 5.92
CA VAL A 13 -1.35 15.74 6.36
C VAL A 13 -0.24 15.90 5.34
N VAL A 14 0.85 16.54 5.69
CA VAL A 14 1.96 16.75 4.77
C VAL A 14 2.86 15.53 4.70
N LYS A 15 3.09 14.85 5.82
CA LYS A 15 3.91 13.67 5.84
C LYS A 15 3.04 12.47 6.12
N ALA A 16 3.21 11.43 5.35
CA ALA A 16 2.41 10.22 5.51
C ALA A 16 3.29 8.99 5.45
N VAL A 17 2.75 7.85 5.82
CA VAL A 17 3.45 6.60 5.77
C VAL A 17 2.70 5.71 4.80
N ALA A 18 3.38 5.19 3.80
CA ALA A 18 2.76 4.30 2.84
C ALA A 18 3.16 2.87 3.19
N HIS A 19 2.18 2.07 3.55
CA HIS A 19 2.42 0.68 3.90
C HIS A 19 2.11 -0.17 2.67
N ILE A 20 3.09 -0.88 2.16
CA ILE A 20 2.93 -1.72 1.00
C ILE A 20 3.10 -3.17 1.42
N LYS A 21 2.05 -3.96 1.30
CA LYS A 21 2.12 -5.37 1.61
C LYS A 21 2.06 -6.12 0.29
N ALA A 22 3.15 -6.70 -0.14
CA ALA A 22 3.23 -7.39 -1.40
C ALA A 22 3.29 -8.89 -1.16
N THR A 23 2.26 -9.61 -1.58
CA THR A 23 2.23 -11.05 -1.45
C THR A 23 2.33 -11.64 -2.85
N PHE A 24 2.43 -12.97 -2.93
CA PHE A 24 2.50 -13.62 -4.23
C PHE A 24 1.17 -13.52 -4.99
N ASN A 25 0.10 -13.17 -4.31
CA ASN A 25 -1.20 -13.08 -4.95
C ASN A 25 -1.72 -11.67 -5.16
N ASN A 26 -1.21 -10.70 -4.44
CA ASN A 26 -1.77 -9.35 -4.50
C ASN A 26 -0.79 -8.34 -3.90
N THR A 27 -1.09 -7.08 -4.08
CA THR A 27 -0.33 -6.01 -3.45
C THR A 27 -1.36 -5.07 -2.81
N LEU A 28 -1.22 -4.86 -1.52
CA LEU A 28 -2.11 -3.97 -0.78
C LEU A 28 -1.34 -2.72 -0.38
N ILE A 29 -1.93 -1.57 -0.56
CA ILE A 29 -1.29 -0.32 -0.24
C ILE A 29 -2.20 0.48 0.67
N THR A 30 -1.67 0.95 1.78
CA THR A 30 -2.41 1.75 2.73
C THR A 30 -1.57 2.97 3.07
N ILE A 31 -2.15 4.15 2.98
CA ILE A 31 -1.45 5.37 3.34
C ILE A 31 -2.07 5.88 4.62
N THR A 32 -1.23 6.11 5.61
CA THR A 32 -1.66 6.58 6.92
C THR A 32 -0.89 7.84 7.29
N ASP A 33 -1.35 8.52 8.31
CA ASP A 33 -0.58 9.64 8.85
C ASP A 33 0.44 9.06 9.84
N ALA A 34 1.19 9.91 10.50
CA ALA A 34 2.25 9.46 11.40
C ALA A 34 1.71 8.70 12.60
N ASP A 35 0.46 8.94 12.97
CA ASP A 35 -0.13 8.26 14.12
C ASP A 35 -0.77 6.93 13.75
N GLY A 36 -0.81 6.59 12.50
CA GLY A 36 -1.41 5.32 12.08
C GLY A 36 -2.84 5.42 11.59
N ASN A 37 -3.42 6.61 11.53
CA ASN A 37 -4.78 6.76 11.05
C ASN A 37 -4.81 6.64 9.53
N THR A 38 -5.62 5.75 9.02
CA THR A 38 -5.66 5.47 7.59
C THR A 38 -6.27 6.63 6.81
N LEU A 39 -5.57 7.08 5.80
CA LEU A 39 -6.07 8.12 4.91
C LEU A 39 -6.68 7.53 3.66
N CYS A 40 -6.06 6.53 3.09
CA CYS A 40 -6.63 5.84 1.93
C CYS A 40 -6.01 4.47 1.79
N THR A 41 -6.69 3.60 1.06
CA THR A 41 -6.18 2.26 0.80
C THR A 41 -6.44 1.91 -0.65
N GLY A 42 -5.74 0.93 -1.14
CA GLY A 42 -5.95 0.43 -2.49
C GLY A 42 -5.28 -0.91 -2.66
N SER A 43 -5.71 -1.65 -3.65
CA SER A 43 -5.09 -2.93 -3.95
C SER A 43 -5.31 -3.21 -5.43
N ALA A 44 -4.60 -4.21 -5.94
CA ALA A 44 -4.79 -4.59 -7.33
C ALA A 44 -6.24 -5.03 -7.59
N GLY A 45 -6.86 -5.66 -6.61
CA GLY A 45 -8.25 -6.07 -6.76
C GLY A 45 -9.22 -4.89 -6.83
N CYS A 46 -8.91 -3.81 -6.14
CA CYS A 46 -9.79 -2.65 -6.15
C CYS A 46 -9.81 -1.90 -7.48
N ILE A 47 -8.77 -2.04 -8.29
CA ILE A 47 -8.74 -1.39 -9.57
C ILE A 47 -9.13 -2.29 -10.72
N GLY A 48 -9.70 -3.44 -10.41
CA GLY A 48 -10.28 -4.29 -11.45
C GLY A 48 -9.49 -5.52 -11.86
N PHE A 49 -8.30 -5.73 -11.33
CA PHE A 49 -7.55 -6.93 -11.67
C PHE A 49 -8.10 -8.11 -10.89
N LYS A 50 -8.12 -9.27 -11.50
CA LYS A 50 -8.65 -10.46 -10.87
C LYS A 50 -7.70 -11.64 -11.03
N GLY A 51 -7.79 -12.60 -10.15
CA GLY A 51 -7.01 -13.82 -10.22
C GLY A 51 -5.53 -13.56 -10.17
N SER A 52 -4.78 -14.23 -11.03
CA SER A 52 -3.33 -14.10 -11.01
C SER A 52 -2.84 -12.74 -11.48
N ARG A 53 -3.69 -11.93 -12.09
CA ARG A 53 -3.27 -10.62 -12.54
C ARG A 53 -3.03 -9.66 -11.39
N LYS A 54 -3.60 -9.95 -10.22
CA LYS A 54 -3.42 -9.09 -9.07
C LYS A 54 -1.99 -9.09 -8.55
N SER A 55 -1.22 -10.11 -8.87
CA SER A 55 0.15 -10.18 -8.37
C SER A 55 1.18 -9.57 -9.30
N THR A 56 0.75 -9.02 -10.43
CA THR A 56 1.70 -8.48 -11.40
C THR A 56 2.23 -7.12 -10.97
N PRO A 57 3.43 -6.76 -11.39
CA PRO A 57 3.97 -5.43 -11.09
C PRO A 57 3.12 -4.31 -11.65
N PHE A 58 2.50 -4.52 -12.81
CA PHE A 58 1.66 -3.50 -13.40
C PHE A 58 0.44 -3.22 -12.52
N ALA A 59 -0.16 -4.27 -11.96
CA ALA A 59 -1.31 -4.09 -11.08
C ALA A 59 -0.90 -3.31 -9.81
N ALA A 60 0.28 -3.60 -9.27
CA ALA A 60 0.77 -2.88 -8.11
C ALA A 60 1.01 -1.41 -8.44
N GLN A 61 1.53 -1.13 -9.63
CA GLN A 61 1.76 0.22 -10.06
C GLN A 61 0.45 0.99 -10.16
N GLN A 62 -0.58 0.39 -10.72
CA GLN A 62 -1.89 1.04 -10.85
C GLN A 62 -2.51 1.31 -9.49
N ALA A 63 -2.40 0.36 -8.56
CA ALA A 63 -2.94 0.54 -7.22
C ALA A 63 -2.21 1.68 -6.51
N ALA A 64 -0.89 1.74 -6.64
CA ALA A 64 -0.11 2.78 -6.01
C ALA A 64 -0.42 4.15 -6.61
N MET A 65 -0.61 4.22 -7.92
CA MET A 65 -0.96 5.48 -8.56
C MET A 65 -2.30 6.00 -8.06
N LYS A 66 -3.26 5.11 -7.87
CA LYS A 66 -4.56 5.51 -7.37
C LYS A 66 -4.44 6.05 -5.95
N CYS A 67 -3.70 5.34 -5.09
CA CYS A 67 -3.51 5.79 -3.72
C CYS A 67 -2.74 7.10 -3.66
N ALA A 68 -1.73 7.25 -4.50
CA ALA A 68 -0.94 8.47 -4.52
C ALA A 68 -1.78 9.67 -4.96
N GLY A 69 -2.69 9.45 -5.91
CA GLY A 69 -3.58 10.51 -6.35
C GLY A 69 -4.49 10.98 -5.23
N ILE A 70 -5.04 10.04 -4.46
CA ILE A 70 -5.89 10.39 -3.34
C ILE A 70 -5.08 11.12 -2.26
N ALA A 71 -3.88 10.64 -1.98
CA ALA A 71 -3.03 11.26 -0.97
C ALA A 71 -2.66 12.68 -1.37
N THR A 72 -2.39 12.90 -2.65
CA THR A 72 -2.05 14.23 -3.12
C THR A 72 -3.22 15.20 -2.91
N ARG A 73 -4.44 14.72 -3.11
CA ARG A 73 -5.60 15.57 -2.87
C ARG A 73 -5.76 15.90 -1.40
N LEU A 74 -5.27 15.06 -0.51
CA LEU A 74 -5.34 15.31 0.92
C LEU A 74 -4.17 16.17 1.41
N GLY A 75 -3.30 16.60 0.52
CA GLY A 75 -2.21 17.48 0.88
C GLY A 75 -0.90 16.82 1.21
N VAL A 76 -0.80 15.51 1.02
CA VAL A 76 0.42 14.78 1.32
C VAL A 76 1.49 15.15 0.31
N LYS A 77 2.68 15.48 0.78
CA LYS A 77 3.79 15.81 -0.09
C LYS A 77 4.99 14.91 0.12
N GLU A 78 5.10 14.28 1.26
CA GLU A 78 6.22 13.44 1.58
C GLU A 78 5.73 12.15 2.17
N VAL A 79 6.29 11.02 1.75
CA VAL A 79 5.89 9.71 2.29
C VAL A 79 7.10 8.92 2.73
N GLU A 80 6.89 8.13 3.78
CA GLU A 80 7.88 7.20 4.23
C GLU A 80 7.31 5.87 3.82
N ILE A 81 8.04 5.05 3.11
CA ILE A 81 7.52 3.79 2.60
C ILE A 81 7.98 2.62 3.45
N ARG A 82 7.05 1.80 3.87
CA ARG A 82 7.34 0.58 4.61
C ARG A 82 6.82 -0.59 3.81
N VAL A 83 7.73 -1.43 3.34
CA VAL A 83 7.40 -2.56 2.50
C VAL A 83 7.43 -3.85 3.27
N LYS A 84 6.48 -4.73 3.04
CA LYS A 84 6.41 -6.00 3.72
C LYS A 84 6.05 -7.07 2.72
N GLY A 85 6.76 -8.17 2.74
CA GLY A 85 6.42 -9.33 1.93
C GLY A 85 7.27 -9.49 0.68
N PRO A 86 7.24 -10.68 0.11
CA PRO A 86 8.09 -11.02 -1.04
C PRO A 86 7.50 -10.81 -2.42
N GLY A 87 6.32 -10.25 -2.52
CA GLY A 87 5.65 -10.14 -3.82
C GLY A 87 6.38 -9.30 -4.83
N MET A 88 6.05 -9.48 -6.09
CA MET A 88 6.70 -8.78 -7.18
C MET A 88 6.30 -7.32 -7.29
N GLY A 89 5.26 -6.90 -6.63
CA GLY A 89 4.77 -5.53 -6.73
C GLY A 89 5.54 -4.51 -5.91
N ARG A 90 6.54 -4.93 -5.15
CA ARG A 90 7.23 -4.01 -4.25
C ARG A 90 7.83 -2.81 -4.96
N GLU A 91 8.69 -3.06 -5.90
CA GLU A 91 9.40 -1.97 -6.57
C GLU A 91 8.50 -1.14 -7.45
N SER A 92 7.54 -1.78 -8.10
CA SER A 92 6.63 -1.06 -8.96
C SER A 92 5.77 -0.08 -8.17
N ALA A 93 5.34 -0.47 -6.97
CA ALA A 93 4.56 0.40 -6.13
C ALA A 93 5.39 1.60 -5.65
N ILE A 94 6.64 1.34 -5.27
CA ILE A 94 7.52 2.42 -4.83
C ILE A 94 7.77 3.41 -5.97
N SER A 95 8.02 2.90 -7.17
CA SER A 95 8.26 3.75 -8.32
C SER A 95 7.04 4.58 -8.65
N ALA A 96 5.85 4.01 -8.48
CA ALA A 96 4.63 4.74 -8.78
C ALA A 96 4.44 5.94 -7.85
N PHE A 97 4.79 5.79 -6.57
CA PHE A 97 4.71 6.91 -5.65
C PHE A 97 5.65 8.03 -6.07
N GLN A 98 6.83 7.66 -6.57
CA GLN A 98 7.78 8.63 -7.01
C GLN A 98 7.30 9.33 -8.27
N GLN A 99 6.72 8.59 -9.20
CA GLN A 99 6.20 9.16 -10.44
C GLN A 99 5.01 10.08 -10.19
N ALA A 100 4.27 9.84 -9.11
CA ALA A 100 3.13 10.67 -8.80
C ALA A 100 3.53 12.02 -8.20
N GLY A 101 4.81 12.24 -7.99
CA GLY A 101 5.28 13.51 -7.47
C GLY A 101 5.43 13.58 -5.97
N LEU A 102 5.24 12.47 -5.27
CA LEU A 102 5.43 12.46 -3.83
C LEU A 102 6.91 12.27 -3.52
N ARG A 103 7.39 12.99 -2.52
CA ARG A 103 8.78 12.86 -2.15
C ARG A 103 8.92 11.70 -1.20
N ILE A 104 9.82 10.78 -1.48
CA ILE A 104 10.02 9.63 -0.62
C ILE A 104 11.14 9.95 0.35
N SER A 105 10.81 10.00 1.63
CA SER A 105 11.80 10.34 2.64
C SER A 105 12.63 9.14 3.05
N SER A 106 12.05 7.96 3.08
CA SER A 106 12.80 6.75 3.42
C SER A 106 12.05 5.53 2.95
N ILE A 107 12.77 4.44 2.75
CA ILE A 107 12.16 3.18 2.36
C ILE A 107 12.69 2.14 3.33
N GLU A 108 11.78 1.43 3.99
CA GLU A 108 12.14 0.47 4.98
C GLU A 108 11.47 -0.84 4.70
N ASP A 109 12.18 -1.96 4.77
CA ASP A 109 11.61 -3.27 4.56
C ASP A 109 11.33 -3.86 5.94
N ILE A 110 10.07 -4.05 6.26
CA ILE A 110 9.69 -4.56 7.57
C ILE A 110 9.17 -5.98 7.50
N THR A 111 9.56 -6.75 6.50
CA THR A 111 9.13 -8.13 6.39
C THR A 111 9.57 -8.90 7.63
N PRO A 112 8.66 -9.55 8.34
CA PRO A 112 9.01 -10.24 9.56
C PRO A 112 9.81 -11.51 9.29
N LEU A 113 10.83 -11.76 10.11
CA LEU A 113 11.60 -12.96 10.03
C LEU A 113 11.48 -13.68 11.36
N PRO A 114 10.72 -14.76 11.42
CA PRO A 114 10.53 -15.44 12.71
C PRO A 114 11.81 -16.13 13.15
N HIS A 115 12.03 -16.18 14.46
CA HIS A 115 13.17 -16.87 15.01
C HIS A 115 12.68 -18.26 15.36
N ASN A 116 12.36 -19.07 14.38
CA ASN A 116 11.80 -20.40 14.54
C ASN A 116 10.36 -20.35 15.06
N GLY A 117 9.70 -19.29 14.96
CA GLY A 117 8.33 -19.12 15.47
C GLY A 117 7.39 -20.32 15.40
N CYS A 118 6.16 -20.08 15.01
CA CYS A 118 5.16 -21.12 14.97
C CYS A 118 5.35 -22.04 13.78
N ARG A 119 4.93 -23.29 13.94
CA ARG A 119 4.98 -24.24 12.84
C ARG A 119 4.03 -23.76 11.75
N PRO A 120 4.46 -23.75 10.49
CA PRO A 120 3.58 -23.33 9.41
C PRO A 120 2.50 -24.38 9.14
N PRO A 121 1.43 -24.02 8.45
CA PRO A 121 0.38 -24.98 8.13
C PRO A 121 0.90 -26.03 7.16
N LYS A 122 0.20 -27.15 7.09
CA LYS A 122 0.64 -28.19 6.22
C LYS A 122 0.46 -27.77 4.77
N ARG A 123 1.12 -28.53 3.89
CA ARG A 123 1.07 -28.23 2.49
C ARG A 123 -0.34 -28.40 1.96
N ARG A 124 -0.75 -27.51 1.09
CA ARG A 124 -2.09 -27.59 0.51
C ARG A 124 -2.17 -28.74 -0.47
N ARG A 125 -3.32 -29.35 -0.56
CA ARG A 125 -3.52 -30.36 -1.55
C ARG A 125 -3.98 -29.68 -2.78
N VAL A 126 -3.47 -30.03 -3.90
CA VAL A 126 -3.88 -29.42 -5.16
C VAL A 126 -4.39 -30.46 -6.10
#